data_dfd4dfa015e960241566f61ffaea7b3a
#
_entry.id   dfd4dfa015e960241566f61ffaea7b3a
#
_cell.length_a   1.000
_cell.length_b   1.000
_cell.length_c   1.000
_cell.angle_alpha   90.00
_cell.angle_beta   90.00
_cell.angle_gamma   90.00
#
_symmetry.space_group_name_H-M   'P 1'
#
loop_
_entity.id
_entity.type
_entity.pdbx_description
1 polymer ?
#
loop_
_entity_poly.entity_id
_entity_poly.type
_entity_poly.pdbx_seq_one_letter_code
_entity_poly.pdbx_strand_id
1 'polypeptide(L)'
;MKSFWAEFLEGSNRVLLLQGPVGPFFTHLQDYLVDKQGKTVFKINFNGGDEYYAPISRATFNFVDSKKEFTVYLHHFVVKHQIDAIVCFGDGRIYHKLAKEYCLQSPKMTFWVFEEGYLRPHYITFEKWGVNYNSTLCREQDRFETALYCDTVRENREPKPVLPLAANFSTRAKIAARYYYEIWRKRSDFPNYRHHRETRLP
;
A
#
# COMPACT_ATOMS: atom_id res chain seq x y z
N MET A 1 -3.92 18.89 -14.40
CA MET A 1 -3.56 17.44 -14.32
C MET A 1 -4.24 16.86 -13.09
N LYS A 2 -4.94 15.71 -13.20
CA LYS A 2 -5.54 15.04 -12.03
C LYS A 2 -4.42 14.49 -11.13
N SER A 3 -4.62 14.50 -9.81
CA SER A 3 -3.71 13.83 -8.90
C SER A 3 -3.84 12.32 -9.04
N PHE A 4 -2.78 11.55 -8.74
CA PHE A 4 -2.85 10.08 -8.71
C PHE A 4 -3.95 9.55 -7.79
N TRP A 5 -4.23 10.25 -6.69
CA TRP A 5 -5.32 9.89 -5.81
C TRP A 5 -6.70 10.02 -6.48
N ALA A 6 -6.93 11.11 -7.23
CA ALA A 6 -8.17 11.28 -7.98
C ALA A 6 -8.29 10.23 -9.11
N GLU A 7 -7.19 9.94 -9.83
CA GLU A 7 -7.16 8.89 -10.85
C GLU A 7 -7.50 7.53 -10.26
N PHE A 8 -6.92 7.19 -9.12
CA PHE A 8 -7.22 5.95 -8.39
C PHE A 8 -8.69 5.87 -8.00
N LEU A 9 -9.23 6.93 -7.40
CA LEU A 9 -10.62 6.93 -6.94
C LEU A 9 -11.62 6.79 -8.08
N GLU A 10 -11.36 7.39 -9.23
CA GLU A 10 -12.25 7.31 -10.39
C GLU A 10 -12.08 5.98 -11.16
N GLY A 11 -10.85 5.49 -11.26
CA GLY A 11 -10.50 4.34 -12.09
C GLY A 11 -10.58 2.98 -11.41
N SER A 12 -10.82 2.92 -10.10
CA SER A 12 -10.80 1.66 -9.34
C SER A 12 -12.07 1.47 -8.54
N ASN A 13 -12.70 0.31 -8.66
CA ASN A 13 -13.93 -0.01 -7.93
C ASN A 13 -13.76 -1.20 -6.98
N ARG A 14 -12.93 -2.17 -7.33
CA ARG A 14 -12.70 -3.41 -6.58
C ARG A 14 -11.22 -3.53 -6.23
N VAL A 15 -10.88 -3.07 -5.05
CA VAL A 15 -9.50 -2.83 -4.61
C VAL A 15 -9.01 -3.99 -3.74
N LEU A 16 -7.79 -4.46 -4.00
CA LEU A 16 -7.07 -5.38 -3.13
C LEU A 16 -5.94 -4.65 -2.41
N LEU A 17 -6.00 -4.60 -1.09
CA LEU A 17 -4.91 -4.13 -0.24
C LEU A 17 -3.98 -5.29 0.11
N LEU A 18 -2.70 -5.16 -0.19
CA LEU A 18 -1.65 -6.08 0.25
C LEU A 18 -1.09 -5.65 1.61
N GLN A 19 0.21 -5.91 1.86
CA GLN A 19 0.82 -5.54 3.12
C GLN A 19 0.97 -4.02 3.26
N GLY A 20 0.43 -3.48 4.35
CA GLY A 20 0.53 -2.07 4.72
C GLY A 20 1.83 -1.70 5.46
N PRO A 21 1.93 -0.47 5.95
CA PRO A 21 2.93 -0.11 6.95
C PRO A 21 2.59 -0.77 8.29
N VAL A 22 3.55 -0.73 9.22
CA VAL A 22 3.33 -1.19 10.59
C VAL A 22 2.19 -0.41 11.25
N GLY A 23 1.11 -1.10 11.62
CA GLY A 23 -0.05 -0.51 12.30
C GLY A 23 -1.34 -0.48 11.48
N PRO A 24 -2.35 0.29 11.91
CA PRO A 24 -3.72 0.20 11.41
C PRO A 24 -3.99 0.99 10.11
N PHE A 25 -2.99 1.60 9.48
CA PHE A 25 -3.20 2.51 8.35
C PHE A 25 -4.05 1.88 7.23
N PHE A 26 -3.77 0.63 6.84
CA PHE A 26 -4.53 -0.03 5.77
C PHE A 26 -5.93 -0.47 6.22
N THR A 27 -6.16 -0.68 7.50
CA THR A 27 -7.50 -0.91 8.03
C THR A 27 -8.34 0.36 7.91
N HIS A 28 -7.79 1.50 8.37
CA HIS A 28 -8.47 2.79 8.22
C HIS A 28 -8.67 3.19 6.74
N LEU A 29 -7.72 2.86 5.87
CA LEU A 29 -7.86 3.07 4.43
C LEU A 29 -8.99 2.21 3.85
N GLN A 30 -9.09 0.94 4.27
CA GLN A 30 -10.17 0.03 3.88
C GLN A 30 -11.52 0.62 4.27
N ASP A 31 -11.68 1.02 5.53
CA ASP A 31 -12.91 1.62 6.03
C ASP A 31 -13.27 2.90 5.26
N TYR A 32 -12.30 3.78 5.03
CA TYR A 32 -12.51 5.00 4.24
C TYR A 32 -12.96 4.71 2.81
N LEU A 33 -12.31 3.77 2.12
CA LEU A 33 -12.66 3.41 0.74
C LEU A 33 -14.05 2.76 0.65
N VAL A 34 -14.44 1.98 1.64
CA VAL A 34 -15.77 1.37 1.71
C VAL A 34 -16.82 2.42 2.08
N ASP A 35 -16.66 3.10 3.22
CA ASP A 35 -17.71 3.92 3.82
C ASP A 35 -17.87 5.28 3.11
N LYS A 36 -16.78 5.86 2.61
CA LYS A 36 -16.79 7.21 2.03
C LYS A 36 -16.70 7.22 0.51
N GLN A 37 -16.12 6.16 -0.09
CA GLN A 37 -15.93 6.10 -1.53
C GLN A 37 -16.79 5.03 -2.21
N GLY A 38 -17.56 4.23 -1.43
CA GLY A 38 -18.46 3.19 -1.93
C GLY A 38 -17.75 2.05 -2.68
N LYS A 39 -16.46 1.82 -2.41
CA LYS A 39 -15.67 0.80 -3.09
C LYS A 39 -15.82 -0.58 -2.44
N THR A 40 -15.63 -1.62 -3.21
CA THR A 40 -15.45 -2.98 -2.68
C THR A 40 -13.97 -3.18 -2.39
N VAL A 41 -13.59 -3.40 -1.14
CA VAL A 41 -12.19 -3.51 -0.74
C VAL A 41 -11.91 -4.83 -0.07
N PHE A 42 -10.89 -5.52 -0.54
CA PHE A 42 -10.36 -6.75 0.05
C PHE A 42 -8.96 -6.52 0.59
N LYS A 43 -8.56 -7.34 1.56
CA LYS A 43 -7.21 -7.29 2.13
C LYS A 43 -6.63 -8.69 2.29
N ILE A 44 -5.33 -8.82 1.97
CA ILE A 44 -4.54 -10.02 2.25
C ILE A 44 -3.51 -9.68 3.33
N ASN A 45 -3.52 -10.47 4.40
CA ASN A 45 -2.52 -10.44 5.46
C ASN A 45 -1.43 -11.46 5.16
N PHE A 46 -0.19 -11.15 5.53
CA PHE A 46 0.97 -12.01 5.31
C PHE A 46 1.62 -12.48 6.60
N ASN A 47 1.26 -11.91 7.74
CA ASN A 47 1.82 -12.24 9.05
C ASN A 47 0.84 -11.90 10.18
N GLY A 48 1.17 -12.32 11.39
CA GLY A 48 0.34 -12.09 12.57
C GLY A 48 0.17 -10.62 12.96
N GLY A 49 1.12 -9.75 12.60
CA GLY A 49 1.00 -8.30 12.81
C GLY A 49 -0.03 -7.66 11.87
N ASP A 50 -0.06 -8.09 10.60
CA ASP A 50 -1.08 -7.66 9.65
C ASP A 50 -2.47 -8.11 10.12
N GLU A 51 -2.61 -9.39 10.53
CA GLU A 51 -3.86 -9.96 11.00
C GLU A 51 -4.36 -9.31 12.30
N TYR A 52 -3.47 -8.92 13.19
CA TYR A 52 -3.85 -8.22 14.42
C TYR A 52 -4.58 -6.90 14.14
N TYR A 53 -4.10 -6.12 13.16
CA TYR A 53 -4.72 -4.84 12.79
C TYR A 53 -5.85 -5.00 11.76
N ALA A 54 -5.91 -6.12 11.04
CA ALA A 54 -6.97 -6.45 10.10
C ALA A 54 -7.40 -7.91 10.28
N PRO A 55 -8.25 -8.21 11.28
CA PRO A 55 -8.72 -9.57 11.54
C PRO A 55 -9.43 -10.18 10.34
N ILE A 56 -9.34 -11.51 10.23
CA ILE A 56 -10.03 -12.27 9.18
C ILE A 56 -11.53 -11.95 9.18
N SER A 57 -12.06 -11.71 7.99
CA SER A 57 -13.47 -11.37 7.77
C SER A 57 -13.90 -11.85 6.37
N ARG A 58 -15.10 -11.47 5.93
CA ARG A 58 -15.54 -11.73 4.54
C ARG A 58 -14.70 -10.99 3.49
N ALA A 59 -14.00 -9.94 3.89
CA ALA A 59 -13.18 -9.10 3.00
C ALA A 59 -11.68 -9.14 3.34
N THR A 60 -11.27 -9.86 4.40
CA THR A 60 -9.88 -9.95 4.86
C THR A 60 -9.44 -11.39 4.99
N PHE A 61 -8.33 -11.74 4.36
CA PHE A 61 -7.84 -13.10 4.19
C PHE A 61 -6.38 -13.21 4.61
N ASN A 62 -5.96 -14.39 5.08
CA ASN A 62 -4.57 -14.68 5.36
C ASN A 62 -3.97 -15.47 4.18
N PHE A 63 -2.79 -15.05 3.73
CA PHE A 63 -1.96 -15.85 2.84
C PHE A 63 -0.89 -16.55 3.67
N VAL A 64 -0.94 -17.88 3.70
CA VAL A 64 -0.06 -18.72 4.53
C VAL A 64 0.83 -19.66 3.71
N ASP A 65 0.57 -19.76 2.41
CA ASP A 65 1.31 -20.63 1.50
C ASP A 65 2.70 -20.08 1.17
N SER A 66 3.48 -20.84 0.41
CA SER A 66 4.82 -20.43 0.04
C SER A 66 4.80 -19.29 -0.99
N LYS A 67 5.92 -18.56 -1.07
CA LYS A 67 6.14 -17.52 -2.09
C LYS A 67 5.85 -18.03 -3.52
N LYS A 68 6.18 -19.29 -3.81
CA LYS A 68 6.01 -19.87 -5.15
C LYS A 68 4.53 -19.98 -5.55
N GLU A 69 3.66 -20.15 -4.58
CA GLU A 69 2.22 -20.30 -4.77
C GLU A 69 1.48 -18.96 -4.85
N PHE A 70 2.16 -17.87 -4.45
CA PHE A 70 1.50 -16.57 -4.34
C PHE A 70 0.92 -16.06 -5.67
N THR A 71 1.62 -16.23 -6.79
CA THR A 71 1.13 -15.75 -8.10
C THR A 71 -0.14 -16.49 -8.53
N VAL A 72 -0.20 -17.80 -8.30
CA VAL A 72 -1.38 -18.62 -8.60
C VAL A 72 -2.53 -18.24 -7.68
N TYR A 73 -2.25 -18.11 -6.38
CA TYR A 73 -3.23 -17.64 -5.39
C TYR A 73 -3.79 -16.26 -5.77
N LEU A 74 -2.90 -15.31 -6.11
CA LEU A 74 -3.28 -13.96 -6.50
C LEU A 74 -4.16 -13.97 -7.75
N HIS A 75 -3.82 -14.78 -8.76
CA HIS A 75 -4.62 -14.92 -9.96
C HIS A 75 -6.05 -15.39 -9.64
N HIS A 76 -6.19 -16.47 -8.88
CA HIS A 76 -7.51 -16.97 -8.47
C HIS A 76 -8.28 -15.92 -7.65
N PHE A 77 -7.61 -15.22 -6.76
CA PHE A 77 -8.20 -14.18 -5.94
C PHE A 77 -8.73 -13.01 -6.79
N VAL A 78 -7.91 -12.52 -7.72
CA VAL A 78 -8.26 -11.43 -8.65
C VAL A 78 -9.47 -11.79 -9.49
N VAL A 79 -9.46 -12.98 -10.08
CA VAL A 79 -10.59 -13.47 -10.92
C VAL A 79 -11.85 -13.65 -10.08
N LYS A 80 -11.76 -14.34 -8.95
CA LYS A 80 -12.91 -14.61 -8.07
C LYS A 80 -13.57 -13.34 -7.57
N HIS A 81 -12.77 -12.37 -7.18
CA HIS A 81 -13.25 -11.11 -6.58
C HIS A 81 -13.32 -9.97 -7.59
N GLN A 82 -13.00 -10.19 -8.86
CA GLN A 82 -13.02 -9.19 -9.94
C GLN A 82 -12.24 -7.93 -9.59
N ILE A 83 -11.02 -8.10 -9.04
CA ILE A 83 -10.15 -7.01 -8.62
C ILE A 83 -9.69 -6.22 -9.86
N ASP A 84 -9.72 -4.90 -9.78
CA ASP A 84 -9.26 -3.97 -10.82
C ASP A 84 -8.04 -3.13 -10.38
N ALA A 85 -7.79 -3.05 -9.07
CA ALA A 85 -6.64 -2.33 -8.54
C ALA A 85 -6.01 -3.07 -7.35
N ILE A 86 -4.67 -3.11 -7.33
CA ILE A 86 -3.90 -3.59 -6.19
C ILE A 86 -3.18 -2.41 -5.56
N VAL A 87 -3.24 -2.31 -4.23
CA VAL A 87 -2.60 -1.25 -3.44
C VAL A 87 -1.67 -1.87 -2.41
N CYS A 88 -0.46 -1.36 -2.28
CA CYS A 88 0.50 -1.80 -1.27
C CYS A 88 1.25 -0.63 -0.63
N PHE A 89 2.05 -0.91 0.41
CA PHE A 89 2.97 0.06 1.01
C PHE A 89 4.42 -0.39 0.79
N GLY A 90 5.17 0.42 0.01
CA GLY A 90 6.50 0.06 -0.50
C GLY A 90 6.45 -1.04 -1.56
N ASP A 91 7.10 -0.84 -2.68
CA ASP A 91 7.10 -1.79 -3.81
C ASP A 91 8.27 -2.79 -3.75
N GLY A 92 9.15 -2.66 -2.76
CA GLY A 92 10.34 -3.51 -2.60
C GLY A 92 10.10 -4.89 -2.01
N ARG A 93 8.93 -5.14 -1.38
CA ARG A 93 8.63 -6.43 -0.75
C ARG A 93 8.34 -7.50 -1.80
N ILE A 94 8.65 -8.76 -1.47
CA ILE A 94 8.60 -9.85 -2.44
C ILE A 94 7.21 -10.07 -3.04
N TYR A 95 6.17 -10.08 -2.19
CA TYR A 95 4.78 -10.24 -2.63
C TYR A 95 4.28 -9.03 -3.45
N HIS A 96 4.78 -7.82 -3.14
CA HIS A 96 4.46 -6.61 -3.90
C HIS A 96 5.08 -6.62 -5.30
N LYS A 97 6.32 -7.11 -5.42
CA LYS A 97 6.98 -7.29 -6.73
C LYS A 97 6.21 -8.26 -7.62
N LEU A 98 5.85 -9.43 -7.08
CA LEU A 98 5.05 -10.43 -7.80
C LEU A 98 3.68 -9.88 -8.21
N ALA A 99 3.02 -9.13 -7.32
CA ALA A 99 1.74 -8.49 -7.64
C ALA A 99 1.87 -7.40 -8.71
N LYS A 100 2.95 -6.61 -8.69
CA LYS A 100 3.25 -5.63 -9.74
C LYS A 100 3.47 -6.31 -11.08
N GLU A 101 4.28 -7.37 -11.13
CA GLU A 101 4.51 -8.16 -12.34
C GLU A 101 3.21 -8.75 -12.90
N TYR A 102 2.34 -9.25 -12.02
CA TYR A 102 1.02 -9.73 -12.41
C TYR A 102 0.15 -8.61 -13.02
N CYS A 103 0.12 -7.42 -12.42
CA CYS A 103 -0.64 -6.28 -12.95
C CYS A 103 -0.12 -5.82 -14.31
N LEU A 104 1.21 -5.81 -14.51
CA LEU A 104 1.81 -5.41 -15.79
C LEU A 104 1.42 -6.34 -16.95
N GLN A 105 1.12 -7.60 -16.66
CA GLN A 105 0.65 -8.58 -17.65
C GLN A 105 -0.87 -8.55 -17.86
N SER A 106 -1.60 -7.75 -17.09
CA SER A 106 -3.06 -7.71 -17.05
C SER A 106 -3.57 -6.32 -17.45
N PRO A 107 -3.99 -6.08 -18.71
CA PRO A 107 -4.32 -4.73 -19.22
C PRO A 107 -5.39 -3.96 -18.44
N LYS A 108 -6.26 -4.67 -17.71
CA LYS A 108 -7.34 -4.10 -16.91
C LYS A 108 -6.96 -3.82 -15.45
N MET A 109 -5.75 -4.21 -15.05
CA MET A 109 -5.29 -4.07 -13.67
C MET A 109 -4.44 -2.82 -13.49
N THR A 110 -4.56 -2.20 -12.34
CA THR A 110 -3.68 -1.10 -11.94
C THR A 110 -2.96 -1.43 -10.63
N PHE A 111 -1.72 -0.95 -10.50
CA PHE A 111 -0.90 -1.16 -9.30
C PHE A 111 -0.55 0.18 -8.68
N TRP A 112 -0.87 0.35 -7.40
CA TRP A 112 -0.73 1.59 -6.66
C TRP A 112 0.11 1.39 -5.41
N VAL A 113 0.98 2.34 -5.13
CA VAL A 113 1.94 2.22 -4.06
C VAL A 113 1.89 3.43 -3.15
N PHE A 114 1.68 3.17 -1.86
CA PHE A 114 1.98 4.12 -0.81
C PHE A 114 3.41 3.99 -0.33
N GLU A 115 4.02 5.10 0.06
CA GLU A 115 5.32 5.12 0.74
C GLU A 115 5.35 6.30 1.72
N GLU A 116 6.31 6.29 2.65
CA GLU A 116 6.59 7.49 3.44
C GLU A 116 6.89 8.67 2.51
N GLY A 117 6.31 9.83 2.82
CA GLY A 117 6.45 11.01 1.97
C GLY A 117 7.92 11.42 1.75
N TYR A 118 8.22 11.94 0.58
CA TYR A 118 9.53 12.54 0.28
C TYR A 118 9.80 13.74 1.18
N LEU A 119 8.74 14.46 1.59
CA LEU A 119 8.79 15.53 2.59
C LEU A 119 8.30 14.96 3.92
N ARG A 120 9.20 14.75 4.86
CA ARG A 120 8.88 14.21 6.20
C ARG A 120 8.76 15.34 7.23
N PRO A 121 7.96 15.15 8.28
CA PRO A 121 7.24 13.93 8.72
C PRO A 121 5.77 13.83 8.31
N HIS A 122 5.18 14.81 7.62
CA HIS A 122 3.71 15.00 7.53
C HIS A 122 3.10 14.57 6.20
N TYR A 123 3.89 14.03 5.29
CA TYR A 123 3.43 13.66 3.96
C TYR A 123 3.56 12.17 3.71
N ILE A 124 2.66 11.65 2.90
CA ILE A 124 2.68 10.30 2.36
C ILE A 124 2.72 10.40 0.84
N THR A 125 3.52 9.56 0.21
CA THR A 125 3.58 9.44 -1.24
C THR A 125 2.57 8.40 -1.70
N PHE A 126 1.89 8.67 -2.81
CA PHE A 126 0.99 7.73 -3.48
C PHE A 126 1.18 7.84 -4.97
N GLU A 127 1.65 6.77 -5.60
CA GLU A 127 2.01 6.75 -7.02
C GLU A 127 1.51 5.47 -7.70
N LYS A 128 1.37 5.56 -9.02
CA LYS A 128 1.03 4.43 -9.88
C LYS A 128 2.31 3.73 -10.34
N TRP A 129 2.33 2.42 -10.29
CA TRP A 129 3.40 1.53 -10.77
C TRP A 129 4.70 1.50 -9.96
N GLY A 130 4.91 2.37 -9.00
CA GLY A 130 6.09 2.32 -8.15
C GLY A 130 6.40 3.63 -7.47
N VAL A 131 7.33 3.59 -6.52
CA VAL A 131 7.79 4.74 -5.71
C VAL A 131 9.32 4.74 -5.64
N ASN A 132 9.91 5.83 -5.18
CA ASN A 132 11.36 5.99 -5.03
C ASN A 132 12.09 5.73 -6.36
N TYR A 133 13.02 4.78 -6.38
CA TYR A 133 13.75 4.40 -7.61
C TYR A 133 12.83 3.93 -8.74
N ASN A 134 11.68 3.34 -8.41
CA ASN A 134 10.69 2.85 -9.36
C ASN A 134 9.60 3.89 -9.69
N SER A 135 9.72 5.13 -9.19
CA SER A 135 8.80 6.22 -9.49
C SER A 135 8.76 6.51 -10.99
N THR A 136 7.56 6.69 -11.52
CA THR A 136 7.38 7.11 -12.92
C THR A 136 7.51 8.63 -13.08
N LEU A 137 7.44 9.40 -11.98
CA LEU A 137 7.52 10.87 -12.01
C LEU A 137 8.88 11.41 -12.48
N CYS A 138 9.96 10.72 -12.14
CA CYS A 138 11.33 11.18 -12.41
C CYS A 138 11.86 10.80 -13.81
N ARG A 139 11.11 10.06 -14.61
CA ARG A 139 11.61 9.53 -15.90
C ARG A 139 11.15 10.32 -17.12
N GLU A 140 10.21 11.22 -16.96
CA GLU A 140 9.71 12.06 -18.05
C GLU A 140 10.32 13.45 -17.96
N GLN A 141 11.41 13.70 -18.73
CA GLN A 141 12.06 15.01 -18.84
C GLN A 141 11.06 16.12 -19.24
N ASP A 142 10.07 15.80 -20.07
CA ASP A 142 9.02 16.73 -20.51
C ASP A 142 8.16 17.27 -19.38
N ARG A 143 8.10 16.58 -18.21
CA ARG A 143 7.35 17.06 -17.05
C ARG A 143 8.05 18.18 -16.29
N PHE A 144 9.36 18.32 -16.40
CA PHE A 144 10.09 19.45 -15.78
C PHE A 144 9.80 20.76 -16.48
N GLU A 145 9.67 20.78 -17.80
CA GLU A 145 9.27 21.97 -18.53
C GLU A 145 7.82 22.37 -18.22
N THR A 146 6.92 21.39 -18.08
CA THR A 146 5.53 21.63 -17.67
C THR A 146 5.44 22.07 -16.21
N ALA A 147 6.36 21.63 -15.33
CA ALA A 147 6.41 22.05 -13.93
C ALA A 147 6.86 23.51 -13.78
N LEU A 148 7.79 24.00 -14.59
CA LEU A 148 8.17 25.42 -14.65
C LEU A 148 6.96 26.30 -15.07
N TYR A 149 6.12 25.81 -15.96
CA TYR A 149 4.86 26.51 -16.32
C TYR A 149 3.81 26.49 -15.20
N CYS A 150 3.82 25.46 -14.34
CA CYS A 150 2.90 25.37 -13.19
C CYS A 150 3.30 26.27 -12.02
N ASP A 151 4.54 26.75 -11.91
CA ASP A 151 4.95 27.64 -10.83
C ASP A 151 4.26 29.01 -10.92
N THR A 152 3.91 29.45 -12.11
CA THR A 152 3.10 30.67 -12.30
C THR A 152 1.64 30.53 -11.85
N VAL A 153 1.13 29.30 -11.67
CA VAL A 153 -0.24 29.02 -11.19
C VAL A 153 -0.28 28.76 -9.67
N ARG A 154 0.88 28.56 -9.03
CA ARG A 154 0.98 28.29 -7.58
C ARG A 154 0.91 29.51 -6.69
N GLU A 155 1.06 30.71 -7.24
CA GLU A 155 1.15 31.94 -6.43
C GLU A 155 -0.14 32.31 -5.66
N ASN A 156 -1.25 31.61 -5.85
CA ASN A 156 -2.52 31.93 -5.19
C ASN A 156 -3.15 30.78 -4.37
N ARG A 157 -2.41 29.73 -4.02
CA ARG A 157 -2.93 28.71 -3.09
C ARG A 157 -2.32 28.93 -1.72
N GLU A 158 -3.10 29.47 -0.80
CA GLU A 158 -2.74 29.43 0.61
C GLU A 158 -2.34 27.99 0.99
N PRO A 159 -1.18 27.80 1.63
CA PRO A 159 -0.76 26.48 2.09
C PRO A 159 -1.84 25.96 3.05
N LYS A 160 -2.48 24.85 2.71
CA LYS A 160 -3.42 24.21 3.63
C LYS A 160 -2.67 23.88 4.92
N PRO A 161 -3.25 24.22 6.09
CA PRO A 161 -2.59 23.92 7.34
C PRO A 161 -2.29 22.41 7.42
N VAL A 162 -1.03 22.09 7.61
CA VAL A 162 -0.60 20.70 7.83
C VAL A 162 -1.07 20.31 9.21
N LEU A 163 -2.08 19.43 9.28
CA LEU A 163 -2.53 18.88 10.54
C LEU A 163 -1.40 18.01 11.11
N PRO A 164 -0.90 18.31 12.33
CA PRO A 164 0.14 17.50 12.93
C PRO A 164 -0.38 16.07 13.08
N LEU A 165 0.37 15.10 12.59
CA LEU A 165 0.10 13.68 12.87
C LEU A 165 0.21 13.49 14.38
N ALA A 166 -0.93 13.24 15.04
CA ALA A 166 -1.08 13.18 16.50
C ALA A 166 -0.30 12.02 17.17
N ALA A 167 0.35 11.15 16.42
CA ALA A 167 1.10 10.04 16.96
C ALA A 167 2.51 10.48 17.39
N ASN A 168 2.70 10.68 18.69
CA ASN A 168 4.01 10.86 19.27
C ASN A 168 4.87 9.58 19.16
N PHE A 169 6.18 9.67 19.41
CA PHE A 169 7.12 8.56 19.37
C PHE A 169 6.66 7.35 20.21
N SER A 170 6.11 7.59 21.41
CA SER A 170 5.64 6.54 22.31
C SER A 170 4.49 5.74 21.70
N THR A 171 3.53 6.39 21.06
CA THR A 171 2.42 5.72 20.38
C THR A 171 2.90 4.87 19.20
N ARG A 172 3.82 5.39 18.37
CA ARG A 172 4.43 4.65 17.26
C ARG A 172 5.23 3.44 17.76
N ALA A 173 5.99 3.59 18.84
CA ALA A 173 6.74 2.51 19.45
C ALA A 173 5.81 1.40 19.99
N LYS A 174 4.69 1.74 20.64
CA LYS A 174 3.69 0.77 21.11
C LYS A 174 3.05 0.01 19.94
N ILE A 175 2.67 0.71 18.87
CA ILE A 175 2.12 0.10 17.65
C ILE A 175 3.12 -0.90 17.05
N ALA A 176 4.38 -0.50 16.92
CA ALA A 176 5.43 -1.35 16.38
C ALA A 176 5.71 -2.55 17.29
N ALA A 177 5.85 -2.34 18.59
CA ALA A 177 6.07 -3.43 19.56
C ALA A 177 4.93 -4.46 19.50
N ARG A 178 3.68 -4.02 19.44
CA ARG A 178 2.54 -4.91 19.29
C ARG A 178 2.55 -5.67 17.97
N TYR A 179 2.84 -5.00 16.86
CA TYR A 179 2.91 -5.62 15.55
C TYR A 179 3.97 -6.74 15.50
N TYR A 180 5.19 -6.47 15.97
CA TYR A 180 6.26 -7.48 15.98
C TYR A 180 6.02 -8.59 17.00
N TYR A 181 5.40 -8.29 18.14
CA TYR A 181 4.96 -9.32 19.09
C TYR A 181 3.97 -10.29 18.44
N GLU A 182 2.98 -9.79 17.69
CA GLU A 182 2.01 -10.64 17.01
C GLU A 182 2.64 -11.46 15.86
N ILE A 183 3.62 -10.92 15.14
CA ILE A 183 4.41 -11.72 14.19
C ILE A 183 5.08 -12.89 14.89
N TRP A 184 5.72 -12.63 16.03
CA TRP A 184 6.39 -13.69 16.81
C TRP A 184 5.39 -14.69 17.38
N ARG A 185 4.29 -14.23 17.95
CA ARG A 185 3.24 -15.05 18.58
C ARG A 185 2.56 -15.99 17.58
N LYS A 186 2.28 -15.50 16.39
CA LYS A 186 1.56 -16.23 15.32
C LYS A 186 2.51 -16.81 14.26
N ARG A 187 3.77 -17.00 14.56
CA ARG A 187 4.72 -17.53 13.57
C ARG A 187 4.38 -18.93 13.06
N SER A 188 3.68 -19.74 13.86
CA SER A 188 3.17 -21.05 13.46
C SER A 188 2.02 -20.96 12.45
N ASP A 189 1.21 -19.90 12.53
CA ASP A 189 0.07 -19.69 11.66
C ASP A 189 0.51 -19.14 10.28
N PHE A 190 1.71 -18.54 10.21
CA PHE A 190 2.34 -18.00 9.01
C PHE A 190 3.73 -18.60 8.77
N PRO A 191 3.86 -19.92 8.58
CA PRO A 191 5.15 -20.61 8.56
C PRO A 191 6.06 -20.19 7.40
N ASN A 192 5.49 -19.70 6.32
CA ASN A 192 6.20 -19.30 5.11
C ASN A 192 6.49 -17.79 5.03
N TYR A 193 6.04 -16.99 6.00
CA TYR A 193 6.32 -15.58 6.02
C TYR A 193 7.81 -15.30 6.26
N ARG A 194 8.41 -14.50 5.39
CA ARG A 194 9.77 -13.99 5.56
C ARG A 194 9.73 -12.46 5.54
N HIS A 195 10.31 -11.86 6.57
CA HIS A 195 10.42 -10.42 6.64
C HIS A 195 11.33 -9.90 5.51
N HIS A 196 10.98 -8.79 4.88
CA HIS A 196 11.74 -8.22 3.76
C HIS A 196 13.14 -7.69 4.15
N ARG A 197 13.35 -7.39 5.42
CA ARG A 197 14.67 -7.10 5.98
C ARG A 197 15.24 -8.41 6.49
N GLU A 198 16.25 -8.92 5.82
CA GLU A 198 17.05 -10.00 6.38
C GLU A 198 17.76 -9.45 7.63
N THR A 199 17.17 -9.65 8.79
CA THR A 199 17.89 -9.52 10.04
C THR A 199 18.80 -10.74 10.15
N ARG A 200 19.97 -10.69 9.54
CA ARG A 200 21.10 -11.46 10.03
C ARG A 200 21.45 -10.84 11.39
N LEU A 201 20.82 -11.33 12.44
CA LEU A 201 21.40 -11.18 13.76
C LEU A 201 22.69 -12.03 13.74
N PRO A 202 23.81 -11.45 14.20
CA PRO A 202 25.07 -12.18 14.29
C PRO A 202 24.97 -13.40 15.20
#